data_b37fc8d32463ab12c0693e3966fb0c23
#
_entry.id   b37fc8d32463ab12c0693e3966fb0c23
#
_cell.length_a   1.000
_cell.length_b   1.000
_cell.length_c   1.000
_cell.angle_alpha   90.00
_cell.angle_beta   90.00
_cell.angle_gamma   90.00
#
_symmetry.space_group_name_H-M   'P 1'
#
loop_
_entity.id
_entity.type
_entity.pdbx_description
1 polymer ?
#
loop_
_entity_poly.entity_id
_entity_poly.type
_entity_poly.pdbx_seq_one_letter_code
_entity_poly.pdbx_strand_id
1 'polypeptide(L)'
;MYKRQLYKTVRDSGYVGATMPTEFGGGGAPFTTAILSGEIGIASNMAFYMGPGLSHGAMKTILKKGSEELKQKYLPKLVSGEWMGTMCLTEPQCGTDLGLIKTTANPIDDHYELNGQKIWISFGEHDLTENIIHLVLAKLPDAPDLSLIHISEPTRLLA
;
A
#
# COMPACT_ATOMS: atom_id res chain seq x y z
N MET A 1 16.99 -7.89 14.89
CA MET A 1 17.97 -8.54 14.00
C MET A 1 17.33 -9.58 13.09
N TYR A 2 16.58 -10.54 13.62
CA TYR A 2 15.98 -11.64 12.85
C TYR A 2 15.00 -11.20 11.75
N LYS A 3 14.09 -10.25 12.05
CA LYS A 3 13.09 -9.76 11.09
C LYS A 3 13.72 -9.05 9.88
N ARG A 4 14.74 -8.24 10.09
CA ARG A 4 15.46 -7.55 8.98
C ARG A 4 16.15 -8.55 8.05
N GLN A 5 16.76 -9.60 8.60
CA GLN A 5 17.42 -10.64 7.80
C GLN A 5 16.41 -11.41 6.96
N LEU A 6 15.26 -11.80 7.54
CA LEU A 6 14.18 -12.46 6.82
C LEU A 6 13.64 -11.59 5.70
N TYR A 7 13.35 -10.30 5.99
CA TYR A 7 12.88 -9.37 4.98
C TYR A 7 13.89 -9.21 3.84
N LYS A 8 15.16 -9.05 4.16
CA LYS A 8 16.22 -8.97 3.15
C LYS A 8 16.25 -10.20 2.25
N THR A 9 16.15 -11.40 2.81
CA THR A 9 16.12 -12.64 2.04
C THR A 9 14.93 -12.67 1.08
N VAL A 10 13.73 -12.31 1.55
CA VAL A 10 12.51 -12.28 0.71
C VAL A 10 12.61 -11.20 -0.37
N ARG A 11 13.12 -10.03 -0.04
CA ARG A 11 13.36 -8.95 -1.02
C ARG A 11 14.35 -9.39 -2.10
N ASP A 12 15.50 -9.89 -1.69
CA ASP A 12 16.61 -10.27 -2.60
C ASP A 12 16.23 -11.48 -3.50
N SER A 13 15.21 -12.26 -3.12
CA SER A 13 14.64 -13.32 -3.99
C SER A 13 13.75 -12.79 -5.11
N GLY A 14 13.43 -11.50 -5.14
CA GLY A 14 12.50 -10.90 -6.11
C GLY A 14 11.02 -11.23 -5.87
N TYR A 15 10.72 -11.89 -4.75
CA TYR A 15 9.36 -12.32 -4.41
C TYR A 15 8.36 -11.15 -4.34
N VAL A 16 8.78 -10.01 -3.79
CA VAL A 16 7.92 -8.83 -3.56
C VAL A 16 7.32 -8.32 -4.86
N GLY A 17 8.11 -8.29 -5.94
CA GLY A 17 7.71 -7.81 -7.27
C GLY A 17 7.32 -8.89 -8.27
N ALA A 18 7.23 -10.15 -7.87
CA ALA A 18 7.11 -11.29 -8.79
C ALA A 18 5.97 -11.16 -9.82
N THR A 19 4.82 -10.62 -9.43
CA THR A 19 3.64 -10.46 -10.31
C THR A 19 3.45 -9.03 -10.85
N MET A 20 4.40 -8.14 -10.59
CA MET A 20 4.36 -6.78 -11.11
C MET A 20 4.97 -6.73 -12.52
N PRO A 21 4.59 -5.73 -13.35
CA PRO A 21 5.11 -5.60 -14.70
C PRO A 21 6.64 -5.46 -14.73
N THR A 22 7.24 -6.02 -15.79
CA THR A 22 8.69 -5.99 -15.98
C THR A 22 9.23 -4.58 -16.23
N GLU A 23 8.42 -3.68 -16.77
CA GLU A 23 8.78 -2.27 -16.97
C GLU A 23 9.11 -1.52 -15.67
N PHE A 24 8.59 -1.98 -14.52
CA PHE A 24 8.90 -1.44 -13.20
C PHE A 24 9.87 -2.35 -12.40
N GLY A 25 10.53 -3.30 -13.06
CA GLY A 25 11.45 -4.23 -12.43
C GLY A 25 10.78 -5.48 -11.83
N GLY A 26 9.51 -5.72 -12.13
CA GLY A 26 8.78 -6.91 -11.67
C GLY A 26 9.08 -8.16 -12.49
N GLY A 27 8.62 -9.30 -11.99
CA GLY A 27 8.80 -10.60 -12.65
C GLY A 27 7.80 -10.92 -13.76
N GLY A 28 6.72 -10.14 -13.90
CA GLY A 28 5.66 -10.38 -14.89
C GLY A 28 4.91 -11.70 -14.73
N ALA A 29 5.03 -12.36 -13.59
CA ALA A 29 4.39 -13.64 -13.34
C ALA A 29 2.86 -13.51 -13.26
N PRO A 30 2.10 -14.54 -13.67
CA PRO A 30 0.64 -14.55 -13.52
C PRO A 30 0.21 -14.37 -12.08
N PHE A 31 -0.96 -13.75 -11.85
CA PHE A 31 -1.47 -13.52 -10.50
C PHE A 31 -1.70 -14.82 -9.71
N THR A 32 -1.99 -15.93 -10.38
CA THR A 32 -2.08 -17.26 -9.77
C THR A 32 -0.81 -17.66 -9.02
N THR A 33 0.35 -17.21 -9.48
CA THR A 33 1.63 -17.41 -8.77
C THR A 33 1.63 -16.74 -7.40
N ALA A 34 1.07 -15.52 -7.29
CA ALA A 34 0.96 -14.84 -6.00
C ALA A 34 0.01 -15.58 -5.04
N ILE A 35 -1.06 -16.18 -5.54
CA ILE A 35 -2.00 -16.95 -4.71
C ILE A 35 -1.31 -18.19 -4.13
N LEU A 36 -0.68 -18.99 -4.98
CA LEU A 36 -0.01 -20.22 -4.58
C LEU A 36 1.16 -19.96 -3.62
N SER A 37 2.00 -18.98 -3.94
CA SER A 37 3.13 -18.61 -3.07
C SER A 37 2.65 -17.93 -1.79
N GLY A 38 1.53 -17.20 -1.85
CA GLY A 38 0.89 -16.59 -0.71
C GLY A 38 0.40 -17.60 0.31
N GLU A 39 -0.21 -18.70 -0.13
CA GLU A 39 -0.63 -19.79 0.74
C GLU A 39 0.55 -20.38 1.53
N ILE A 40 1.67 -20.63 0.85
CA ILE A 40 2.90 -21.11 1.49
C ILE A 40 3.45 -20.08 2.47
N GLY A 41 3.50 -18.83 2.07
CA GLY A 41 4.00 -17.73 2.91
C GLY A 41 3.18 -17.52 4.18
N ILE A 42 1.85 -17.51 4.07
CA ILE A 42 0.93 -17.37 5.19
C ILE A 42 1.02 -18.59 6.13
N ALA A 43 1.05 -19.79 5.59
CA ALA A 43 1.20 -21.01 6.37
C ALA A 43 2.53 -21.05 7.15
N SER A 44 3.59 -20.50 6.57
CA SER A 44 4.91 -20.48 7.18
C SER A 44 5.05 -19.39 8.26
N ASN A 45 4.61 -18.17 7.99
CA ASN A 45 4.67 -17.03 8.91
C ASN A 45 3.70 -15.91 8.52
N MET A 46 2.46 -16.03 8.94
CA MET A 46 1.41 -15.06 8.63
C MET A 46 1.77 -13.63 9.09
N ALA A 47 2.34 -13.48 10.29
CA ALA A 47 2.66 -12.17 10.85
C ALA A 47 3.70 -11.43 10.00
N PHE A 48 4.66 -12.13 9.43
CA PHE A 48 5.63 -11.57 8.50
C PHE A 48 5.00 -11.27 7.13
N TYR A 49 4.20 -12.21 6.63
CA TYR A 49 3.62 -12.12 5.28
C TYR A 49 2.64 -10.94 5.12
N MET A 50 2.03 -10.47 6.20
CA MET A 50 1.15 -9.30 6.17
C MET A 50 1.83 -8.05 5.59
N GLY A 51 3.09 -7.80 5.87
CA GLY A 51 3.80 -6.64 5.34
C GLY A 51 3.93 -6.65 3.81
N PRO A 52 4.59 -7.64 3.20
CA PRO A 52 4.66 -7.77 1.74
C PRO A 52 3.29 -7.82 1.06
N GLY A 53 2.28 -8.45 1.70
CA GLY A 53 0.91 -8.50 1.19
C GLY A 53 0.25 -7.13 1.05
N LEU A 54 0.42 -6.24 2.04
CA LEU A 54 -0.08 -4.86 1.98
C LEU A 54 0.67 -4.03 0.95
N SER A 55 1.99 -4.21 0.83
CA SER A 55 2.79 -3.57 -0.22
C SER A 55 2.29 -3.92 -1.62
N HIS A 56 1.86 -5.18 -1.83
CA HIS A 56 1.29 -5.62 -3.09
C HIS A 56 -0.03 -4.90 -3.41
N GLY A 57 -0.90 -4.67 -2.41
CA GLY A 57 -2.10 -3.86 -2.55
C GLY A 57 -1.79 -2.42 -2.95
N ALA A 58 -0.80 -1.80 -2.32
CA ALA A 58 -0.32 -0.45 -2.66
C ALA A 58 0.20 -0.38 -4.10
N MET A 59 1.08 -1.30 -4.49
CA MET A 59 1.61 -1.37 -5.86
C MET A 59 0.51 -1.51 -6.91
N LYS A 60 -0.45 -2.40 -6.70
CA LYS A 60 -1.59 -2.58 -7.64
C LYS A 60 -2.48 -1.35 -7.76
N THR A 61 -2.70 -0.65 -6.65
CA THR A 61 -3.50 0.58 -6.67
C THR A 61 -2.78 1.66 -7.48
N ILE A 62 -1.50 1.89 -7.22
CA ILE A 62 -0.69 2.85 -7.98
C ILE A 62 -0.64 2.46 -9.47
N LEU A 63 -0.42 1.19 -9.78
CA LEU A 63 -0.37 0.71 -11.16
C LEU A 63 -1.67 0.97 -11.92
N LYS A 64 -2.82 0.76 -11.27
CA LYS A 64 -4.13 0.90 -11.91
C LYS A 64 -4.66 2.33 -11.95
N LYS A 65 -4.33 3.16 -10.96
CA LYS A 65 -4.97 4.45 -10.73
C LYS A 65 -4.00 5.62 -10.66
N GLY A 66 -2.72 5.38 -10.43
CA GLY A 66 -1.71 6.43 -10.38
C GLY A 66 -1.46 7.05 -11.76
N SER A 67 -1.08 8.34 -11.78
CA SER A 67 -0.53 8.98 -12.96
C SER A 67 0.79 8.31 -13.38
N GLU A 68 1.23 8.52 -14.61
CA GLU A 68 2.51 7.97 -15.07
C GLU A 68 3.68 8.47 -14.21
N GLU A 69 3.63 9.72 -13.76
CA GLU A 69 4.60 10.29 -12.83
C GLU A 69 4.66 9.51 -11.52
N LEU A 70 3.49 9.23 -10.91
CA LEU A 70 3.41 8.45 -9.66
C LEU A 70 3.90 7.01 -9.85
N LYS A 71 3.56 6.39 -10.97
CA LYS A 71 4.03 5.04 -11.29
C LYS A 71 5.55 5.00 -11.38
N GLN A 72 6.16 5.88 -12.16
CA GLN A 72 7.60 5.95 -12.33
C GLN A 72 8.35 6.29 -11.04
N LYS A 73 7.76 7.11 -10.19
CA LYS A 73 8.36 7.52 -8.93
C LYS A 73 8.32 6.42 -7.87
N TYR A 74 7.21 5.71 -7.74
CA TYR A 74 6.97 4.82 -6.59
C TYR A 74 7.08 3.33 -6.91
N LEU A 75 6.64 2.88 -8.09
CA LEU A 75 6.59 1.45 -8.39
C LEU A 75 7.98 0.79 -8.39
N PRO A 76 9.04 1.34 -8.98
CA PRO A 76 10.33 0.67 -8.96
C PRO A 76 10.85 0.36 -7.55
N LYS A 77 10.67 1.30 -6.62
CA LYS A 77 11.10 1.15 -5.23
C LYS A 77 10.23 0.17 -4.43
N LEU A 78 8.94 0.16 -4.68
CA LEU A 78 8.01 -0.79 -4.06
C LEU A 78 8.21 -2.21 -4.62
N VAL A 79 8.40 -2.33 -5.91
CA VAL A 79 8.60 -3.61 -6.62
C VAL A 79 9.92 -4.27 -6.21
N SER A 80 10.99 -3.48 -6.10
CA SER A 80 12.29 -3.98 -5.60
C SER A 80 12.24 -4.34 -4.10
N GLY A 81 11.23 -3.88 -3.35
CA GLY A 81 11.15 -4.02 -1.90
C GLY A 81 12.08 -3.11 -1.12
N GLU A 82 12.67 -2.08 -1.76
CA GLU A 82 13.39 -1.02 -1.04
C GLU A 82 12.45 -0.21 -0.17
N TRP A 83 11.21 -0.01 -0.62
CA TRP A 83 10.12 0.61 0.13
C TRP A 83 8.98 -0.38 0.34
N MET A 84 8.21 -0.19 1.40
CA MET A 84 6.98 -0.93 1.66
C MET A 84 5.77 -0.02 1.49
N GLY A 85 4.60 -0.64 1.35
CA GLY A 85 3.33 0.05 1.25
C GLY A 85 2.33 -0.42 2.29
N THR A 86 1.40 0.45 2.67
CA THR A 86 0.32 0.16 3.61
C THR A 86 -1.02 0.64 3.10
N MET A 87 -2.10 0.16 3.74
CA MET A 87 -3.47 0.64 3.56
C MET A 87 -3.96 1.25 4.86
N CYS A 88 -4.24 2.55 4.85
CA CYS A 88 -4.72 3.31 6.01
C CYS A 88 -6.23 3.56 5.88
N LEU A 89 -7.04 2.62 6.35
CA LEU A 89 -8.51 2.65 6.26
C LEU A 89 -9.15 2.99 7.61
N THR A 90 -8.87 2.19 8.63
CA THR A 90 -9.53 2.19 9.93
C THR A 90 -9.29 3.48 10.71
N GLU A 91 -10.35 3.95 11.33
CA GLU A 91 -10.34 5.09 12.26
C GLU A 91 -10.91 4.68 13.62
N PRO A 92 -10.72 5.47 14.69
CA PRO A 92 -11.22 5.12 16.02
C PRO A 92 -12.72 4.78 16.09
N GLN A 93 -13.53 5.40 15.23
CA GLN A 93 -14.98 5.22 15.19
C GLN A 93 -15.46 4.25 14.11
N CYS A 94 -14.60 3.81 13.19
CA CYS A 94 -15.02 2.95 12.10
C CYS A 94 -13.90 2.04 11.57
N GLY A 95 -14.28 0.83 11.18
CA GLY A 95 -13.40 -0.14 10.54
C GLY A 95 -14.11 -0.79 9.36
N THR A 96 -15.14 -1.58 9.64
CA THR A 96 -15.94 -2.25 8.60
C THR A 96 -16.83 -1.26 7.84
N ASP A 97 -17.48 -0.34 8.54
CA ASP A 97 -18.31 0.69 7.91
C ASP A 97 -17.45 1.91 7.55
N LEU A 98 -16.87 1.91 6.35
CA LEU A 98 -16.05 3.00 5.85
C LEU A 98 -16.85 4.27 5.51
N GLY A 99 -18.17 4.21 5.46
CA GLY A 99 -19.01 5.39 5.33
C GLY A 99 -18.85 6.39 6.46
N LEU A 100 -18.43 5.90 7.64
CA LEU A 100 -18.23 6.70 8.84
C LEU A 100 -16.83 7.35 8.94
N ILE A 101 -15.95 7.21 7.96
CA ILE A 101 -14.62 7.86 8.00
C ILE A 101 -14.77 9.37 8.10
N LYS A 102 -13.87 9.98 8.88
CA LYS A 102 -13.82 11.44 9.10
C LYS A 102 -12.55 12.08 8.56
N THR A 103 -11.54 11.29 8.23
CA THR A 103 -10.33 11.81 7.58
C THR A 103 -10.69 12.51 6.29
N THR A 104 -10.25 13.76 6.14
CA THR A 104 -10.46 14.59 4.95
C THR A 104 -9.16 14.81 4.18
N ALA A 105 -9.28 15.02 2.87
CA ALA A 105 -8.20 15.40 1.98
C ALA A 105 -8.56 16.75 1.35
N ASN A 106 -8.02 17.84 1.88
CA ASN A 106 -8.29 19.20 1.41
C ASN A 106 -7.30 19.57 0.31
N PRO A 107 -7.77 19.99 -0.88
CA PRO A 107 -6.86 20.36 -1.96
C PRO A 107 -6.12 21.66 -1.62
N ILE A 108 -4.81 21.66 -1.81
CA ILE A 108 -3.93 22.82 -1.68
C ILE A 108 -2.97 22.80 -2.85
N ASP A 109 -3.10 23.75 -3.76
CA ASP A 109 -2.25 23.89 -4.96
C ASP A 109 -2.12 22.56 -5.75
N ASP A 110 -0.98 21.92 -5.65
CA ASP A 110 -0.62 20.69 -6.37
C ASP A 110 -0.72 19.42 -5.50
N HIS A 111 -1.21 19.52 -4.26
CA HIS A 111 -1.31 18.40 -3.31
C HIS A 111 -2.57 18.48 -2.44
N TYR A 112 -2.73 17.51 -1.55
CA TYR A 112 -3.80 17.46 -0.57
C TYR A 112 -3.26 17.47 0.85
N GLU A 113 -3.82 18.30 1.69
CA GLU A 113 -3.61 18.23 3.12
C GLU A 113 -4.56 17.23 3.75
N LEU A 114 -4.01 16.24 4.44
CA LEU A 114 -4.81 15.24 5.15
C LEU A 114 -5.05 15.69 6.59
N ASN A 115 -6.32 15.64 7.01
CA ASN A 115 -6.70 15.92 8.40
C ASN A 115 -7.56 14.78 8.93
N GLY A 116 -7.09 14.09 9.98
CA GLY A 116 -7.78 12.94 10.56
C GLY A 116 -6.85 12.03 11.34
N GLN A 117 -7.39 10.89 11.75
CA GLN A 117 -6.65 9.89 12.52
C GLN A 117 -6.95 8.50 12.01
N LYS A 118 -5.92 7.77 11.61
CA LYS A 118 -5.97 6.34 11.29
C LYS A 118 -5.39 5.53 12.44
N ILE A 119 -5.94 4.32 12.68
CA ILE A 119 -5.46 3.44 13.74
C ILE A 119 -5.24 2.01 13.21
N TRP A 120 -4.42 1.26 13.93
CA TRP A 120 -4.13 -0.16 13.67
C TRP A 120 -3.65 -0.44 12.25
N ILE A 121 -2.76 0.41 11.77
CA ILE A 121 -2.18 0.25 10.45
C ILE A 121 -1.08 -0.80 10.51
N SER A 122 -1.36 -1.97 9.92
CA SER A 122 -0.37 -3.05 9.85
C SER A 122 0.85 -2.58 9.07
N PHE A 123 2.03 -2.75 9.67
CA PHE A 123 3.29 -2.25 9.12
C PHE A 123 3.28 -0.75 8.83
N GLY A 124 2.47 0.02 9.59
CA GLY A 124 2.38 1.47 9.45
C GLY A 124 3.65 2.20 9.83
N GLU A 125 4.46 1.60 10.71
CA GLU A 125 5.78 2.10 11.08
C GLU A 125 6.71 0.92 11.40
N HIS A 126 7.89 0.94 10.83
CA HIS A 126 8.92 -0.08 11.04
C HIS A 126 10.26 0.38 10.47
N ASP A 127 11.32 -0.34 10.79
CA ASP A 127 12.68 -0.08 10.36
C ASP A 127 13.23 -1.13 9.34
N LEU A 128 12.33 -1.82 8.64
CA LEU A 128 12.70 -2.84 7.65
C LEU A 128 13.12 -2.23 6.30
N THR A 129 12.56 -1.07 5.97
CA THR A 129 12.77 -0.35 4.71
C THR A 129 13.09 1.12 4.97
N GLU A 130 13.65 1.78 3.97
CA GLU A 130 13.99 3.22 4.05
C GLU A 130 12.75 4.11 4.08
N ASN A 131 11.65 3.66 3.46
CA ASN A 131 10.43 4.43 3.37
C ASN A 131 9.20 3.53 3.35
N ILE A 132 8.04 4.09 3.75
CA ILE A 132 6.74 3.43 3.74
C ILE A 132 5.76 4.33 3.02
N ILE A 133 5.11 3.79 1.98
CA ILE A 133 4.11 4.50 1.20
C ILE A 133 2.72 4.16 1.73
N HIS A 134 2.04 5.16 2.29
CA HIS A 134 0.70 4.99 2.84
C HIS A 134 -0.37 5.30 1.80
N LEU A 135 -1.23 4.33 1.49
CA LEU A 135 -2.49 4.58 0.80
C LEU A 135 -3.54 4.98 1.84
N VAL A 136 -3.87 6.26 1.88
CA VAL A 136 -4.80 6.79 2.89
C VAL A 136 -6.18 6.99 2.27
N LEU A 137 -7.19 6.35 2.87
CA LEU A 137 -8.58 6.58 2.53
C LEU A 137 -9.08 7.84 3.22
N ALA A 138 -9.52 8.84 2.45
CA ALA A 138 -9.99 10.12 2.94
C ALA A 138 -11.17 10.63 2.12
N LYS A 139 -12.03 11.46 2.72
CA LYS A 139 -13.13 12.15 2.03
C LYS A 139 -12.63 13.45 1.41
N LEU A 140 -13.05 13.74 0.18
CA LEU A 140 -12.94 15.07 -0.39
C LEU A 140 -14.00 16.00 0.23
N PRO A 141 -13.75 17.32 0.31
CA PRO A 141 -14.69 18.27 0.93
C PRO A 141 -16.10 18.22 0.35
N ASP A 142 -16.22 18.01 -0.96
CA ASP A 142 -17.49 17.98 -1.68
C ASP A 142 -18.05 16.56 -1.91
N ALA A 143 -17.46 15.55 -1.26
CA ALA A 143 -17.92 14.18 -1.43
C ALA A 143 -19.28 13.97 -0.76
N PRO A 144 -20.27 13.36 -1.45
CA PRO A 144 -21.57 13.03 -0.86
C PRO A 144 -21.41 12.12 0.36
N ASP A 145 -22.22 12.31 1.39
CA ASP A 145 -22.13 11.59 2.68
C ASP A 145 -22.19 10.05 2.57
N LEU A 146 -22.72 9.51 1.51
CA LEU A 146 -22.88 8.06 1.30
C LEU A 146 -22.06 7.47 0.16
N SER A 147 -21.18 8.24 -0.47
CA SER A 147 -20.46 7.77 -1.64
C SER A 147 -19.15 7.08 -1.28
N LEU A 148 -19.20 5.80 -0.94
CA LEU A 148 -18.02 4.91 -0.91
C LEU A 148 -17.39 4.73 -2.30
N ILE A 149 -18.09 5.10 -3.37
CA ILE A 149 -17.68 4.94 -4.77
C ILE A 149 -16.66 6.01 -5.19
N HIS A 150 -16.60 7.16 -4.50
CA HIS A 150 -15.68 8.25 -4.80
C HIS A 150 -14.40 8.25 -3.95
N ILE A 151 -14.14 7.19 -3.22
CA ILE A 151 -12.95 7.00 -2.39
C ILE A 151 -11.76 6.52 -3.22
N SER A 152 -11.68 6.79 -4.48
CA SER A 152 -10.78 6.05 -5.35
C SER A 152 -9.65 6.84 -5.97
N GLU A 153 -9.31 8.01 -5.47
CA GLU A 153 -8.13 8.69 -5.98
C GLU A 153 -7.12 8.85 -4.84
N PRO A 154 -6.07 8.01 -4.76
CA PRO A 154 -4.92 8.31 -3.91
C PRO A 154 -4.16 9.47 -4.57
N THR A 155 -4.54 10.66 -4.23
CA THR A 155 -4.04 11.84 -4.94
C THR A 155 -2.76 12.37 -4.34
N ARG A 156 -2.17 11.78 -3.39
CA ARG A 156 -0.76 11.89 -3.01
C ARG A 156 -0.43 10.97 -1.86
N LEU A 157 0.53 10.15 -2.10
CA LEU A 157 1.23 9.42 -1.07
C LEU A 157 2.11 10.44 -0.32
N LEU A 158 1.77 10.73 0.93
CA LEU A 158 2.68 11.47 1.80
C LEU A 158 3.69 10.47 2.36
N ALA A 159 4.93 10.71 2.05
CA ALA A 159 6.05 10.04 2.69
C ALA A 159 6.31 10.62 4.07
#